data_2068a1fab95a618acec4cddef67dea63
#
_entry.id   2068a1fab95a618acec4cddef67dea63
#
_cell.length_a   1.000
_cell.length_b   1.000
_cell.length_c   1.000
_cell.angle_alpha   90.00
_cell.angle_beta   90.00
_cell.angle_gamma   90.00
#
_symmetry.space_group_name_H-M   'P 1'
#
loop_
_entity.id
_entity.type
_entity.pdbx_description
1 polymer ?
#
loop_
_entity_poly.entity_id
_entity_poly.type
_entity_poly.pdbx_seq_one_letter_code
_entity_poly.pdbx_strand_id
1 'polypeptide(L)'
;FLFKAQADKYELAGPLMVADKLIPRFDEDGNKYMVFFDAEGIKKLSYKLMKNKLIDSVNIEHDPNKSISDLTLVESWLVTDPENDKSNSYGYKLTKGSWFGIYKVNSKEIWDKYIKTGAVKGFSVEGIFADKTIIQSKEYNYAT
;
A
#
# COMPACT_ATOMS: atom_id res chain seq x y z
N PHE A 1 4.12 -2.51 -1.49
CA PHE A 1 3.78 -3.90 -1.14
C PHE A 1 3.15 -4.61 -2.32
N LEU A 2 3.55 -5.85 -2.56
CA LEU A 2 3.12 -6.61 -3.74
C LEU A 2 1.66 -7.05 -3.62
N PHE A 3 0.92 -6.92 -4.72
CA PHE A 3 -0.46 -7.41 -4.82
C PHE A 3 -0.53 -8.73 -5.59
N LYS A 4 -1.69 -9.39 -5.51
CA LYS A 4 -2.07 -10.54 -6.32
C LYS A 4 -3.10 -10.08 -7.34
N ALA A 5 -2.85 -10.36 -8.63
CA ALA A 5 -3.77 -10.03 -9.69
C ALA A 5 -4.79 -11.15 -9.89
N GLN A 6 -6.07 -10.79 -9.95
CA GLN A 6 -7.18 -11.71 -10.24
C GLN A 6 -7.69 -11.38 -11.64
N ALA A 7 -7.10 -12.02 -12.66
CA ALA A 7 -7.34 -11.68 -14.06
C ALA A 7 -8.81 -11.84 -14.51
N ASP A 8 -9.49 -12.85 -14.00
CA ASP A 8 -10.90 -13.10 -14.31
C ASP A 8 -11.84 -12.00 -13.80
N LYS A 9 -11.41 -11.26 -12.79
CA LYS A 9 -12.20 -10.19 -12.17
C LYS A 9 -11.65 -8.80 -12.43
N TYR A 10 -10.48 -8.68 -13.04
CA TYR A 10 -9.73 -7.43 -13.13
C TYR A 10 -9.55 -6.77 -11.75
N GLU A 11 -9.19 -7.58 -10.76
CA GLU A 11 -8.96 -7.11 -9.39
C GLU A 11 -7.53 -7.31 -8.95
N LEU A 12 -7.08 -6.41 -8.08
CA LEU A 12 -5.76 -6.46 -7.46
C LEU A 12 -5.96 -6.53 -5.95
N ALA A 13 -5.51 -7.60 -5.33
CA ALA A 13 -5.65 -7.79 -3.88
C ALA A 13 -4.28 -7.78 -3.21
N GLY A 14 -4.08 -6.94 -2.23
CA GLY A 14 -2.80 -6.87 -1.54
C GLY A 14 -2.78 -5.89 -0.38
N PRO A 15 -1.69 -5.92 0.41
CA PRO A 15 -1.53 -4.99 1.49
C PRO A 15 -1.25 -3.58 0.98
N LEU A 16 -1.96 -2.61 1.54
CA LEU A 16 -1.69 -1.19 1.33
C LEU A 16 -0.60 -0.71 2.28
N MET A 17 -0.64 -1.19 3.52
CA MET A 17 0.39 -0.95 4.52
C MET A 17 0.51 -2.17 5.43
N VAL A 18 1.74 -2.48 5.83
CA VAL A 18 2.02 -3.60 6.75
C VAL A 18 2.51 -3.03 8.06
N ALA A 19 1.82 -3.38 9.15
CA ALA A 19 2.15 -2.88 10.49
C ALA A 19 3.52 -3.38 10.94
N ASP A 20 4.31 -2.46 11.50
CA ASP A 20 5.62 -2.72 12.11
C ASP A 20 6.70 -3.22 11.14
N LYS A 21 6.45 -3.15 9.84
CA LYS A 21 7.44 -3.52 8.84
C LYS A 21 8.41 -2.36 8.60
N LEU A 22 9.71 -2.62 8.75
CA LEU A 22 10.74 -1.63 8.50
C LEU A 22 10.85 -1.33 7.01
N ILE A 23 10.83 -0.04 6.68
CA ILE A 23 10.89 0.45 5.31
C ILE A 23 12.13 1.34 5.18
N PRO A 24 13.07 1.02 4.27
CA PRO A 24 14.26 1.84 4.11
C PRO A 24 13.95 3.19 3.45
N ARG A 25 14.61 4.21 3.94
CA ARG A 25 14.58 5.57 3.39
C ARG A 25 15.98 6.13 3.37
N PHE A 26 16.19 7.17 2.57
CA PHE A 26 17.47 7.87 2.48
C PHE A 26 17.21 9.36 2.67
N ASP A 27 18.03 10.02 3.48
CA ASP A 27 17.97 11.46 3.65
C ASP A 27 18.67 12.17 2.48
N GLU A 28 18.74 13.50 2.54
CA GLU A 28 19.35 14.31 1.49
C GLU A 28 20.85 14.04 1.34
N ASP A 29 21.50 13.61 2.42
CA ASP A 29 22.93 13.29 2.44
C ASP A 29 23.23 11.85 2.06
N GLY A 30 22.19 11.07 1.70
CA GLY A 30 22.33 9.68 1.34
C GLY A 30 22.41 8.72 2.51
N ASN A 31 22.19 9.20 3.74
CA ASN A 31 22.20 8.35 4.94
C ASN A 31 20.93 7.51 5.00
N LYS A 32 21.11 6.21 5.22
CA LYS A 32 19.99 5.28 5.32
C LYS A 32 19.39 5.31 6.72
N TYR A 33 18.08 5.38 6.77
CA TYR A 33 17.30 5.20 8.00
C TYR A 33 16.10 4.30 7.71
N MET A 34 15.50 3.75 8.76
CA MET A 34 14.35 2.88 8.61
C MET A 34 13.13 3.54 9.25
N VAL A 35 12.00 3.38 8.59
CA VAL A 35 10.72 3.92 9.04
C VAL A 35 9.75 2.76 9.18
N PHE A 36 8.88 2.78 10.16
CA PHE A 36 7.75 1.87 10.22
C PHE A 36 6.50 2.58 10.71
N PHE A 37 5.37 2.01 10.36
CA PHE A 37 4.06 2.48 10.81
C PHE A 37 3.49 1.41 11.74
N ASP A 38 3.08 1.81 12.93
CA ASP A 38 2.39 0.90 13.83
C ASP A 38 0.89 0.80 13.49
N ALA A 39 0.19 -0.13 14.15
CA ALA A 39 -1.23 -0.37 13.89
C ALA A 39 -2.08 0.89 14.05
N GLU A 40 -1.81 1.68 15.09
CA GLU A 40 -2.57 2.91 15.32
C GLU A 40 -2.30 3.97 14.25
N GLY A 41 -1.06 4.12 13.84
CA GLY A 41 -0.68 5.03 12.76
C GLY A 41 -1.33 4.66 11.45
N ILE A 42 -1.33 3.37 11.12
CA ILE A 42 -1.99 2.87 9.90
C ILE A 42 -3.49 3.13 9.94
N LYS A 43 -4.13 2.91 11.07
CA LYS A 43 -5.57 3.17 11.23
C LYS A 43 -5.90 4.63 10.97
N LYS A 44 -5.12 5.55 11.56
CA LYS A 44 -5.31 6.99 11.36
C LYS A 44 -5.10 7.38 9.89
N LEU A 45 -4.08 6.84 9.25
CA LEU A 45 -3.80 7.10 7.85
C LEU A 45 -4.91 6.60 6.94
N SER A 46 -5.42 5.39 7.20
CA SER A 46 -6.51 4.83 6.41
C SER A 46 -7.76 5.69 6.48
N TYR A 47 -8.10 6.18 7.66
CA TYR A 47 -9.25 7.07 7.85
C TYR A 47 -9.05 8.39 7.11
N LYS A 48 -7.87 8.97 7.20
CA LYS A 48 -7.54 10.23 6.55
C LYS A 48 -7.63 10.13 5.03
N LEU A 49 -7.09 9.04 4.46
CA LEU A 49 -7.16 8.80 3.03
C LEU A 49 -8.58 8.67 2.53
N MET A 50 -9.38 7.89 3.23
CA MET A 50 -10.77 7.68 2.85
C MET A 50 -11.57 8.97 2.97
N LYS A 51 -11.37 9.73 4.04
CA LYS A 51 -12.02 11.02 4.26
C LYS A 51 -11.70 12.01 3.14
N ASN A 52 -10.46 12.04 2.71
CA ASN A 52 -9.99 12.98 1.69
C ASN A 52 -10.13 12.43 0.27
N LYS A 53 -10.70 11.23 0.11
CA LYS A 53 -10.92 10.57 -1.19
C LYS A 53 -9.64 10.40 -2.00
N LEU A 54 -8.53 10.14 -1.32
CA LEU A 54 -7.21 9.97 -1.95
C LEU A 54 -6.86 8.52 -2.23
N ILE A 55 -7.85 7.63 -2.20
CA ILE A 55 -7.64 6.19 -2.24
C ILE A 55 -7.77 5.58 -3.64
N ASP A 56 -8.27 6.32 -4.62
CA ASP A 56 -8.64 5.79 -5.93
C ASP A 56 -7.49 5.82 -6.96
N SER A 57 -6.26 6.04 -6.52
CA SER A 57 -5.09 5.97 -7.40
C SER A 57 -3.95 5.26 -6.72
N VAL A 58 -3.11 4.61 -7.52
CA VAL A 58 -1.94 3.88 -7.06
C VAL A 58 -0.73 4.43 -7.81
N ASN A 59 0.33 4.78 -7.08
CA ASN A 59 1.56 5.24 -7.71
C ASN A 59 2.33 4.07 -8.33
N ILE A 60 2.85 4.31 -9.53
CA ILE A 60 3.71 3.35 -10.20
C ILE A 60 5.13 3.56 -9.68
N GLU A 61 5.73 2.50 -9.15
CA GLU A 61 7.13 2.49 -8.71
C GLU A 61 7.49 3.63 -7.74
N HIS A 62 6.55 4.04 -6.89
CA HIS A 62 6.73 5.14 -5.94
C HIS A 62 6.95 6.51 -6.61
N ASP A 63 6.66 6.63 -7.89
CA ASP A 63 6.76 7.91 -8.60
C ASP A 63 5.41 8.63 -8.55
N PRO A 64 5.30 9.77 -7.84
CA PRO A 64 4.04 10.50 -7.73
C PRO A 64 3.54 11.05 -9.07
N ASN A 65 4.40 11.12 -10.08
CA ASN A 65 4.02 11.57 -11.41
C ASN A 65 3.52 10.44 -12.30
N LYS A 66 3.65 9.20 -11.84
CA LYS A 66 3.21 8.00 -12.56
C LYS A 66 2.19 7.26 -11.72
N SER A 67 1.00 7.82 -11.60
CA SER A 67 -0.10 7.15 -10.92
C SER A 67 -1.05 6.52 -11.94
N ILE A 68 -1.60 5.37 -11.55
CA ILE A 68 -2.69 4.77 -12.29
C ILE A 68 -3.98 5.30 -11.67
N SER A 69 -4.77 5.99 -12.46
CA SER A 69 -6.13 6.34 -12.14
C SER A 69 -7.07 5.28 -12.74
N ASP A 70 -8.36 5.45 -12.60
CA ASP A 70 -9.37 4.51 -13.10
C ASP A 70 -9.36 3.18 -12.33
N LEU A 71 -9.06 3.28 -11.03
CA LEU A 71 -9.16 2.19 -10.08
C LEU A 71 -10.26 2.51 -9.08
N THR A 72 -10.91 1.48 -8.58
CA THR A 72 -11.89 1.64 -7.50
C THR A 72 -11.52 0.70 -6.35
N LEU A 73 -11.37 1.25 -5.16
CA LEU A 73 -11.20 0.43 -3.96
C LEU A 73 -12.55 -0.19 -3.62
N VAL A 74 -12.69 -1.48 -3.83
CA VAL A 74 -13.97 -2.18 -3.64
C VAL A 74 -14.06 -2.88 -2.29
N GLU A 75 -12.94 -3.23 -1.68
CA GLU A 75 -12.89 -3.76 -0.32
C GLU A 75 -11.62 -3.27 0.36
N SER A 76 -11.73 -2.97 1.64
CA SER A 76 -10.55 -2.74 2.47
C SER A 76 -10.86 -3.03 3.93
N TRP A 77 -9.84 -3.48 4.67
CA TRP A 77 -9.98 -3.75 6.09
C TRP A 77 -8.63 -3.68 6.79
N LEU A 78 -8.71 -3.54 8.10
CA LEU A 78 -7.53 -3.65 8.97
C LEU A 78 -7.52 -5.05 9.56
N VAL A 79 -6.36 -5.70 9.52
CA VAL A 79 -6.20 -7.05 10.04
C VAL A 79 -6.32 -7.02 11.57
N THR A 80 -7.26 -7.79 12.11
CA THR A 80 -7.45 -7.92 13.56
C THR A 80 -6.90 -9.25 14.08
N ASP A 81 -7.01 -10.30 13.28
CA ASP A 81 -6.51 -11.63 13.62
C ASP A 81 -5.73 -12.20 12.44
N PRO A 82 -4.39 -12.15 12.49
CA PRO A 82 -3.55 -12.62 11.38
C PRO A 82 -3.78 -14.06 10.94
N GLU A 83 -4.21 -14.93 11.87
CA GLU A 83 -4.40 -16.36 11.58
C GLU A 83 -5.74 -16.65 10.89
N ASN A 84 -6.72 -15.76 11.01
CA ASN A 84 -8.08 -15.95 10.50
C ASN A 84 -8.56 -14.76 9.68
N ASP A 85 -7.66 -14.14 8.95
CA ASP A 85 -7.98 -12.98 8.14
C ASP A 85 -8.31 -13.38 6.69
N LYS A 86 -9.18 -12.62 6.05
CA LYS A 86 -9.53 -12.83 4.64
C LYS A 86 -8.31 -12.80 3.72
N SER A 87 -7.30 -12.00 4.06
CA SER A 87 -6.06 -11.92 3.29
C SER A 87 -5.33 -13.27 3.19
N ASN A 88 -5.58 -14.18 4.13
CA ASN A 88 -4.99 -15.52 4.08
C ASN A 88 -5.41 -16.24 2.80
N SER A 89 -6.64 -16.03 2.33
CA SER A 89 -7.13 -16.65 1.10
C SER A 89 -6.38 -16.20 -0.16
N TYR A 90 -5.70 -15.07 -0.09
CA TYR A 90 -4.85 -14.56 -1.17
C TYR A 90 -3.38 -14.92 -0.96
N GLY A 91 -3.08 -15.73 0.06
CA GLY A 91 -1.71 -16.17 0.33
C GLY A 91 -0.91 -15.27 1.26
N TYR A 92 -1.57 -14.38 1.97
CA TYR A 92 -0.90 -13.45 2.90
C TYR A 92 -1.09 -13.87 4.34
N LYS A 93 -0.08 -13.58 5.16
CA LYS A 93 -0.16 -13.62 6.60
C LYS A 93 0.43 -12.32 7.12
N LEU A 94 -0.41 -11.37 7.44
CA LEU A 94 -0.01 -10.01 7.76
C LEU A 94 -0.10 -9.76 9.26
N THR A 95 0.74 -8.86 9.75
CA THR A 95 0.72 -8.45 11.14
C THR A 95 -0.58 -7.75 11.49
N LYS A 96 -1.00 -7.88 12.75
CA LYS A 96 -2.19 -7.19 13.26
C LYS A 96 -2.07 -5.69 13.04
N GLY A 97 -3.12 -5.09 12.53
CA GLY A 97 -3.15 -3.66 12.22
C GLY A 97 -2.73 -3.32 10.79
N SER A 98 -2.28 -4.29 10.02
CA SER A 98 -2.01 -4.10 8.60
C SER A 98 -3.28 -3.75 7.84
N TRP A 99 -3.13 -2.96 6.78
CA TRP A 99 -4.25 -2.51 5.97
C TRP A 99 -4.20 -3.23 4.62
N PHE A 100 -5.26 -3.97 4.32
CA PHE A 100 -5.40 -4.74 3.09
C PHE A 100 -6.49 -4.12 2.22
N GLY A 101 -6.30 -4.16 0.91
CA GLY A 101 -7.28 -3.64 -0.01
C GLY A 101 -7.41 -4.46 -1.28
N ILE A 102 -8.58 -4.36 -1.89
CA ILE A 102 -8.87 -4.95 -3.20
C ILE A 102 -9.32 -3.82 -4.10
N TYR A 103 -8.60 -3.63 -5.20
CA TYR A 103 -8.92 -2.65 -6.22
C TYR A 103 -9.50 -3.31 -7.46
N LYS A 104 -10.54 -2.72 -8.00
CA LYS A 104 -11.04 -3.05 -9.34
C LYS A 104 -10.35 -2.15 -10.34
N VAL A 105 -9.77 -2.73 -11.37
CA VAL A 105 -9.24 -2.00 -12.52
C VAL A 105 -10.38 -1.84 -13.52
N ASN A 106 -10.79 -0.61 -13.76
CA ASN A 106 -11.99 -0.31 -14.58
C ASN A 106 -11.74 -0.31 -16.08
N SER A 107 -10.48 -0.37 -16.49
CA SER A 107 -10.09 -0.30 -17.91
C SER A 107 -9.29 -1.53 -18.29
N LYS A 108 -9.74 -2.23 -19.34
CA LYS A 108 -8.98 -3.33 -19.90
C LYS A 108 -7.63 -2.86 -20.44
N GLU A 109 -7.58 -1.66 -21.00
CA GLU A 109 -6.35 -1.07 -21.50
C GLU A 109 -5.31 -0.92 -20.40
N ILE A 110 -5.69 -0.41 -19.22
CA ILE A 110 -4.80 -0.30 -18.06
C ILE A 110 -4.38 -1.68 -17.58
N TRP A 111 -5.30 -2.63 -17.53
CA TRP A 111 -4.97 -4.01 -17.15
C TRP A 111 -3.90 -4.58 -18.08
N ASP A 112 -4.11 -4.50 -19.38
CA ASP A 112 -3.19 -5.06 -20.37
C ASP A 112 -1.84 -4.36 -20.37
N LYS A 113 -1.83 -3.03 -20.19
CA LYS A 113 -0.61 -2.24 -20.29
C LYS A 113 0.26 -2.30 -19.02
N TYR A 114 -0.35 -2.30 -17.84
CA TYR A 114 0.38 -2.17 -16.58
C TYR A 114 0.36 -3.41 -15.71
N ILE A 115 -0.71 -4.16 -15.70
CA ILE A 115 -0.87 -5.30 -14.79
C ILE A 115 -0.38 -6.59 -15.45
N LYS A 116 -0.91 -6.91 -16.60
CA LYS A 116 -0.56 -8.14 -17.33
C LYS A 116 0.92 -8.18 -17.69
N THR A 117 1.51 -7.05 -18.01
CA THR A 117 2.93 -6.95 -18.36
C THR A 117 3.86 -7.02 -17.15
N GLY A 118 3.31 -6.87 -15.95
CA GLY A 118 4.11 -6.79 -14.73
C GLY A 118 4.79 -5.42 -14.53
N ALA A 119 4.38 -4.40 -15.28
CA ALA A 119 4.92 -3.06 -15.11
C ALA A 119 4.59 -2.47 -13.73
N VAL A 120 3.45 -2.85 -13.17
CA VAL A 120 3.05 -2.51 -11.80
C VAL A 120 2.81 -3.80 -11.04
N LYS A 121 3.43 -3.95 -9.87
CA LYS A 121 3.41 -5.17 -9.07
C LYS A 121 2.91 -4.97 -7.64
N GLY A 122 2.80 -3.74 -7.18
CA GLY A 122 2.45 -3.46 -5.79
C GLY A 122 1.79 -2.12 -5.61
N PHE A 123 1.16 -1.98 -4.45
CA PHE A 123 0.56 -0.73 -4.02
C PHE A 123 1.57 0.15 -3.32
N SER A 124 1.46 1.45 -3.53
CA SER A 124 2.23 2.44 -2.77
C SER A 124 1.34 3.62 -2.44
N VAL A 125 1.13 3.85 -1.18
CA VAL A 125 0.38 5.01 -0.68
C VAL A 125 1.32 6.08 -0.12
N GLU A 126 2.61 5.82 -0.08
CA GLU A 126 3.60 6.69 0.55
C GLU A 126 3.73 8.06 -0.13
N GLY A 127 3.70 8.08 -1.46
CA GLY A 127 3.80 9.33 -2.19
C GLY A 127 2.63 10.27 -1.92
N ILE A 128 1.48 9.73 -1.56
CA ILE A 128 0.29 10.52 -1.25
C ILE A 128 0.43 11.21 0.11
N PHE A 129 1.23 10.61 1.00
CA PHE A 129 1.36 11.05 2.39
C PHE A 129 2.67 11.73 2.74
N ALA A 130 3.61 11.78 1.83
CA ALA A 130 5.03 12.01 2.12
C ALA A 130 5.30 13.13 3.13
N ASP A 131 4.52 14.21 3.11
CA ASP A 131 4.84 15.38 3.92
C ASP A 131 4.03 15.50 5.21
N LYS A 132 2.95 14.74 5.36
CA LYS A 132 1.96 15.06 6.40
C LYS A 132 1.74 13.99 7.45
N THR A 133 2.24 12.80 7.22
CA THR A 133 1.84 11.65 8.02
C THR A 133 3.00 10.88 8.62
N ILE A 134 4.21 11.28 8.35
CA ILE A 134 5.43 10.75 8.97
C ILE A 134 5.37 10.87 10.49
N ILE A 135 4.59 11.83 11.02
CA ILE A 135 4.38 11.96 12.46
C ILE A 135 3.80 10.71 13.12
N GLN A 136 3.21 9.82 12.35
CA GLN A 136 2.67 8.55 12.86
C GLN A 136 3.64 7.39 12.67
N SER A 137 4.80 7.64 12.09
CA SER A 137 5.85 6.64 11.91
C SER A 137 6.89 6.76 13.02
N LYS A 138 7.67 5.70 13.19
CA LYS A 138 8.84 5.70 14.05
C LYS A 138 10.06 5.46 13.19
N GLU A 139 11.12 6.20 13.46
CA GLU A 139 12.34 6.14 12.67
C GLU A 139 13.45 5.41 13.42
N TYR A 140 14.16 4.56 12.67
CA TYR A 140 15.35 3.90 13.16
C TYR A 140 16.53 4.31 12.29
N ASN A 141 17.55 4.86 12.92
CA ASN A 141 18.77 5.18 12.22
C ASN A 141 19.80 4.11 12.51
N TYR A 142 20.27 3.42 11.45
CA TYR A 142 21.32 2.43 11.59
C TYR A 142 22.67 3.14 11.48
N ALA A 143 23.37 3.19 12.59
CA ALA A 143 24.76 3.63 12.59
C ALA A 143 25.58 2.59 11.85
N THR A 144 26.19 3.00 10.79
CA THR A 144 27.08 2.14 9.99
C THR A 144 28.51 2.30 10.44
#